data_e3674708b452cefd54cc71927f7e73da
#
_entry.id   e3674708b452cefd54cc71927f7e73da
#
_cell.length_a   1.000
_cell.length_b   1.000
_cell.length_c   1.000
_cell.angle_alpha   90.00
_cell.angle_beta   90.00
_cell.angle_gamma   90.00
#
_symmetry.space_group_name_H-M   'P 1'
#
loop_
_entity.id
_entity.type
_entity.pdbx_description
1 polymer ?
#
loop_
_entity_poly.entity_id
_entity_poly.type
_entity_poly.pdbx_seq_one_letter_code
_entity_poly.pdbx_strand_id
1 'polypeptide(L)'
;MKSEKRKKLEARGWQIGTAGQLLGLSRQEAELVELKLALAHGLRLRRQARRLTQVRLAKLIGSSQSRVAKMEAADSTVTLDLLLRSLLATGATRRELAKIIQRPTRPSAA
;
A
#
# COMPACT_ATOMS: atom_id res chain seq x y z
N MET A 1 12.34 -10.84 14.30
CA MET A 1 13.61 -10.37 13.74
C MET A 1 14.55 -9.92 14.84
N LYS A 2 15.80 -10.25 14.70
CA LYS A 2 16.79 -9.88 15.70
C LYS A 2 17.09 -8.39 15.63
N SER A 3 17.17 -7.73 16.78
CA SER A 3 17.39 -6.30 16.85
C SER A 3 18.73 -5.87 16.26
N GLU A 4 19.73 -6.73 16.33
CA GLU A 4 21.05 -6.47 15.73
C GLU A 4 20.96 -6.33 14.22
N LYS A 5 20.22 -7.22 13.59
CA LYS A 5 20.00 -7.17 12.15
C LYS A 5 19.24 -5.91 11.76
N ARG A 6 18.25 -5.54 12.54
CA ARG A 6 17.48 -4.32 12.32
C ARG A 6 18.36 -3.09 12.40
N LYS A 7 19.16 -2.98 13.46
CA LYS A 7 20.07 -1.84 13.64
C LYS A 7 21.07 -1.73 12.50
N LYS A 8 21.61 -2.86 12.07
CA LYS A 8 22.55 -2.89 10.98
C LYS A 8 21.96 -2.38 9.68
N LEU A 9 20.73 -2.77 9.40
CA LEU A 9 20.03 -2.32 8.20
C LEU A 9 19.64 -0.86 8.29
N GLU A 10 19.19 -0.41 9.46
CA GLU A 10 18.85 0.97 9.69
C GLU A 10 20.07 1.89 9.52
N ALA A 11 21.24 1.43 9.95
CA ALA A 11 22.47 2.19 9.83
C ALA A 11 22.86 2.44 8.38
N ARG A 12 22.43 1.58 7.47
CA ARG A 12 22.67 1.75 6.04
C ARG A 12 21.72 2.73 5.39
N GLY A 13 20.75 3.21 6.17
CA GLY A 13 19.67 4.02 5.64
C GLY A 13 18.63 3.17 4.95
N TRP A 14 17.47 3.75 4.73
CA TRP A 14 16.36 3.04 4.12
C TRP A 14 16.45 3.10 2.62
N GLN A 15 17.08 2.09 2.05
CA GLN A 15 17.19 1.95 0.61
C GLN A 15 16.05 1.11 0.09
N ILE A 16 15.89 1.10 -1.24
CA ILE A 16 14.89 0.24 -1.89
C ILE A 16 15.18 -1.20 -1.49
N GLY A 17 14.15 -1.91 -1.02
CA GLY A 17 14.27 -3.28 -0.58
C GLY A 17 14.68 -3.44 0.87
N THR A 18 14.97 -2.35 1.58
CA THR A 18 15.39 -2.43 2.98
C THR A 18 14.31 -3.06 3.85
N ALA A 19 13.04 -2.71 3.63
CA ALA A 19 11.94 -3.30 4.39
C ALA A 19 11.88 -4.81 4.18
N GLY A 20 12.08 -5.25 2.94
CA GLY A 20 12.12 -6.67 2.65
C GLY A 20 13.29 -7.36 3.33
N GLN A 21 14.46 -6.73 3.35
CA GLN A 21 15.62 -7.26 4.03
C GLN A 21 15.39 -7.37 5.53
N LEU A 22 14.80 -6.34 6.12
CA LEU A 22 14.47 -6.33 7.54
C LEU A 22 13.54 -7.48 7.92
N LEU A 23 12.59 -7.78 7.06
CA LEU A 23 11.61 -8.83 7.29
C LEU A 23 12.08 -10.19 6.81
N GLY A 24 13.25 -10.27 6.19
CA GLY A 24 13.75 -11.53 5.65
C GLY A 24 13.02 -11.99 4.41
N LEU A 25 12.42 -11.05 3.68
CA LEU A 25 11.66 -11.38 2.48
C LEU A 25 12.57 -11.56 1.27
N SER A 26 12.13 -12.38 0.31
CA SER A 26 12.78 -12.46 -0.98
C SER A 26 12.55 -11.15 -1.73
N ARG A 27 13.26 -10.98 -2.85
CA ARG A 27 13.10 -9.79 -3.69
C ARG A 27 11.68 -9.66 -4.20
N GLN A 28 11.09 -10.77 -4.64
CA GLN A 28 9.72 -10.78 -5.13
C GLN A 28 8.71 -10.43 -4.04
N GLU A 29 8.92 -10.96 -2.85
CA GLU A 29 8.05 -10.65 -1.72
C GLU A 29 8.15 -9.18 -1.32
N ALA A 30 9.37 -8.64 -1.33
CA ALA A 30 9.58 -7.23 -1.03
C ALA A 30 8.85 -6.35 -2.06
N GLU A 31 8.90 -6.74 -3.32
CA GLU A 31 8.22 -6.03 -4.40
C GLU A 31 6.70 -6.08 -4.22
N LEU A 32 6.18 -7.22 -3.81
CA LEU A 32 4.74 -7.35 -3.53
C LEU A 32 4.31 -6.42 -2.40
N VAL A 33 5.13 -6.30 -1.36
CA VAL A 33 4.86 -5.38 -0.25
C VAL A 33 4.81 -3.94 -0.76
N GLU A 34 5.77 -3.56 -1.60
CA GLU A 34 5.80 -2.20 -2.19
C GLU A 34 4.57 -1.93 -3.04
N LEU A 35 4.15 -2.90 -3.85
CA LEU A 35 2.96 -2.77 -4.67
C LEU A 35 1.72 -2.60 -3.80
N LYS A 36 1.62 -3.39 -2.75
CA LYS A 36 0.50 -3.32 -1.82
C LYS A 36 0.42 -1.95 -1.15
N LEU A 37 1.56 -1.44 -0.71
CA LEU A 37 1.63 -0.11 -0.10
C LEU A 37 1.20 0.97 -1.09
N ALA A 38 1.66 0.87 -2.33
CA ALA A 38 1.31 1.84 -3.37
C ALA A 38 -0.20 1.86 -3.62
N LEU A 39 -0.80 0.68 -3.74
CA LEU A 39 -2.24 0.56 -4.00
C LEU A 39 -3.06 1.04 -2.81
N ALA A 40 -2.64 0.71 -1.60
CA ALA A 40 -3.32 1.16 -0.38
C ALA A 40 -3.29 2.69 -0.28
N HIS A 41 -2.14 3.27 -0.54
CA HIS A 41 -1.97 4.72 -0.52
C HIS A 41 -2.81 5.38 -1.62
N GLY A 42 -2.80 4.79 -2.81
CA GLY A 42 -3.61 5.27 -3.92
C GLY A 42 -5.09 5.26 -3.63
N LEU A 43 -5.56 4.22 -2.95
CA LEU A 43 -6.97 4.13 -2.54
C LEU A 43 -7.32 5.26 -1.57
N ARG A 44 -6.46 5.50 -0.58
CA ARG A 44 -6.65 6.57 0.38
C ARG A 44 -6.69 7.94 -0.27
N LEU A 45 -5.73 8.22 -1.16
CA LEU A 45 -5.69 9.49 -1.87
C LEU A 45 -6.93 9.70 -2.72
N ARG A 46 -7.36 8.65 -3.40
CA ARG A 46 -8.56 8.72 -4.24
C ARG A 46 -9.80 9.00 -3.41
N ARG A 47 -9.90 8.35 -2.25
CA ARG A 47 -10.99 8.60 -1.30
C ARG A 47 -10.99 10.06 -0.85
N GLN A 48 -9.84 10.55 -0.44
CA GLN A 48 -9.70 11.92 0.04
C GLN A 48 -10.01 12.95 -1.06
N ALA A 49 -9.56 12.68 -2.27
CA ALA A 49 -9.81 13.57 -3.41
C ALA A 49 -11.30 13.68 -3.69
N ARG A 50 -12.06 12.65 -3.42
CA ARG A 50 -13.52 12.65 -3.58
C ARG A 50 -14.26 13.11 -2.34
N ARG A 51 -13.53 13.48 -1.30
CA ARG A 51 -14.06 13.94 -0.02
C ARG A 51 -14.98 12.89 0.62
N LEU A 52 -14.61 11.63 0.47
CA LEU A 52 -15.35 10.52 1.07
C LEU A 52 -14.74 10.16 2.41
N THR A 53 -15.60 9.80 3.37
CA THR A 53 -15.15 9.15 4.59
C THR A 53 -14.90 7.68 4.31
N GLN A 54 -14.23 6.99 5.23
CA GLN A 54 -14.05 5.55 5.08
C GLN A 54 -15.39 4.82 5.06
N VAL A 55 -16.37 5.31 5.83
CA VAL A 55 -17.73 4.73 5.84
C VAL A 55 -18.39 4.88 4.47
N ARG A 56 -18.27 6.05 3.87
CA ARG A 56 -18.86 6.29 2.55
C ARG A 56 -18.19 5.47 1.47
N LEU A 57 -16.87 5.37 1.52
CA LEU A 57 -16.14 4.52 0.58
C LEU A 57 -16.57 3.06 0.75
N ALA A 58 -16.70 2.61 1.99
CA ALA A 58 -17.13 1.24 2.26
C ALA A 58 -18.48 0.95 1.60
N LYS A 59 -19.41 1.86 1.70
CA LYS A 59 -20.73 1.70 1.04
C LYS A 59 -20.58 1.64 -0.46
N LEU A 60 -19.74 2.48 -1.03
CA LEU A 60 -19.52 2.54 -2.48
C LEU A 60 -18.99 1.22 -3.02
N ILE A 61 -18.05 0.61 -2.31
CA ILE A 61 -17.40 -0.61 -2.77
C ILE A 61 -18.03 -1.89 -2.20
N GLY A 62 -19.13 -1.76 -1.44
CA GLY A 62 -19.81 -2.91 -0.87
C GLY A 62 -19.02 -3.59 0.24
N SER A 63 -18.38 -2.82 1.10
CA SER A 63 -17.55 -3.34 2.16
C SER A 63 -17.91 -2.67 3.50
N SER A 64 -17.05 -2.85 4.51
CA SER A 64 -17.23 -2.25 5.81
C SER A 64 -16.17 -1.18 6.06
N GLN A 65 -16.45 -0.24 6.96
CA GLN A 65 -15.50 0.79 7.33
C GLN A 65 -14.22 0.17 7.89
N SER A 66 -14.36 -0.85 8.71
CA SER A 66 -13.24 -1.58 9.28
C SER A 66 -12.32 -2.15 8.19
N ARG A 67 -12.93 -2.70 7.15
CA ARG A 67 -12.18 -3.27 6.03
C ARG A 67 -11.49 -2.21 5.22
N VAL A 68 -12.15 -1.08 4.99
CA VAL A 68 -11.53 0.06 4.31
C VAL A 68 -10.33 0.57 5.09
N ALA A 69 -10.46 0.68 6.41
CA ALA A 69 -9.35 1.10 7.26
C ALA A 69 -8.14 0.16 7.10
N LYS A 70 -8.39 -1.14 7.09
CA LYS A 70 -7.34 -2.14 6.88
C LYS A 70 -6.71 -2.02 5.50
N MET A 71 -7.53 -1.81 4.49
CA MET A 71 -7.02 -1.64 3.13
C MET A 71 -6.09 -0.43 3.02
N GLU A 72 -6.48 0.69 3.59
CA GLU A 72 -5.68 1.90 3.54
C GLU A 72 -4.41 1.79 4.38
N ALA A 73 -4.44 0.94 5.40
CA ALA A 73 -3.27 0.67 6.24
C ALA A 73 -2.36 -0.41 5.66
N ALA A 74 -2.71 -0.99 4.53
CA ALA A 74 -2.00 -2.10 3.91
C ALA A 74 -1.82 -3.26 4.90
N ASP A 75 -2.86 -3.55 5.66
CA ASP A 75 -2.85 -4.64 6.64
C ASP A 75 -2.47 -5.96 5.97
N SER A 76 -1.78 -6.83 6.71
CA SER A 76 -1.30 -8.11 6.18
C SER A 76 -2.42 -9.01 5.66
N THR A 77 -3.63 -8.84 6.17
CA THR A 77 -4.79 -9.64 5.73
C THR A 77 -5.41 -9.15 4.43
N VAL A 78 -4.99 -7.98 3.96
CA VAL A 78 -5.52 -7.40 2.72
C VAL A 78 -4.72 -7.91 1.54
N THR A 79 -5.40 -8.37 0.49
CA THR A 79 -4.76 -8.88 -0.72
C THR A 79 -4.65 -7.79 -1.78
N LEU A 80 -3.72 -7.98 -2.72
CA LEU A 80 -3.61 -7.09 -3.89
C LEU A 80 -4.91 -7.10 -4.68
N ASP A 81 -5.52 -8.26 -4.83
CA ASP A 81 -6.78 -8.40 -5.55
C ASP A 81 -7.86 -7.51 -4.94
N LEU A 82 -7.98 -7.50 -3.62
CA LEU A 82 -8.96 -6.68 -2.93
C LEU A 82 -8.70 -5.19 -3.17
N LEU A 83 -7.45 -4.77 -3.11
CA LEU A 83 -7.09 -3.37 -3.36
C LEU A 83 -7.42 -2.96 -4.79
N LEU A 84 -7.09 -3.81 -5.76
CA LEU A 84 -7.38 -3.53 -7.16
C LEU A 84 -8.89 -3.45 -7.40
N ARG A 85 -9.64 -4.39 -6.86
CA ARG A 85 -11.10 -4.38 -6.99
C ARG A 85 -11.70 -3.11 -6.39
N SER A 86 -11.22 -2.71 -5.24
CA SER A 86 -11.71 -1.51 -4.56
C SER A 86 -11.42 -0.25 -5.36
N LEU A 87 -10.21 -0.15 -5.91
CA LEU A 87 -9.85 0.97 -6.78
C LEU A 87 -10.72 1.02 -8.03
N LEU A 88 -10.92 -0.13 -8.67
CA LEU A 88 -11.78 -0.21 -9.85
C LEU A 88 -13.21 0.20 -9.51
N ALA A 89 -13.71 -0.20 -8.33
CA ALA A 89 -15.05 0.17 -7.88
C ALA A 89 -15.21 1.68 -7.69
N THR A 90 -14.12 2.39 -7.40
CA THR A 90 -14.14 3.86 -7.31
C THR A 90 -14.09 4.53 -8.68
N GLY A 91 -14.00 3.76 -9.74
CA GLY A 91 -13.91 4.29 -11.10
C GLY A 91 -12.49 4.51 -11.60
N ALA A 92 -11.49 3.98 -10.91
CA ALA A 92 -10.10 4.11 -11.37
C ALA A 92 -9.93 3.36 -12.69
N THR A 93 -9.24 4.00 -13.63
CA THR A 93 -8.94 3.41 -14.91
C THR A 93 -7.63 2.62 -14.83
N ARG A 94 -7.37 1.79 -15.83
CA ARG A 94 -6.10 1.06 -15.92
C ARG A 94 -4.92 2.02 -15.96
N ARG A 95 -5.06 3.16 -16.64
CA ARG A 95 -4.02 4.19 -16.69
C ARG A 95 -3.77 4.77 -15.30
N GLU A 96 -4.82 5.04 -14.55
CA GLU A 96 -4.69 5.54 -13.19
C GLU A 96 -4.03 4.51 -12.29
N LEU A 97 -4.39 3.24 -12.45
CA LEU A 97 -3.75 2.15 -11.70
C LEU A 97 -2.25 2.07 -12.01
N ALA A 98 -1.89 2.22 -13.28
CA ALA A 98 -0.49 2.22 -13.68
C ALA A 98 0.27 3.36 -13.00
N LYS A 99 -0.32 4.54 -12.94
CA LYS A 99 0.30 5.69 -12.27
C LYS A 99 0.49 5.43 -10.77
N ILE A 100 -0.52 4.83 -10.13
CA ILE A 100 -0.44 4.48 -8.71
C ILE A 100 0.71 3.51 -8.48
N ILE A 101 0.81 2.48 -9.30
CA ILE A 101 1.84 1.45 -9.18
C ILE A 101 3.24 2.04 -9.37
N GLN A 102 3.38 2.97 -10.29
CA GLN A 102 4.67 3.60 -10.57
C GLN A 102 5.09 4.63 -9.52
N ARG A 103 4.16 5.12 -8.72
CA ARG A 103 4.45 6.14 -7.73
C ARG A 103 5.31 5.57 -6.60
N PRO A 104 6.35 6.30 -6.18
CA PRO A 104 7.13 5.87 -5.02
C PRO A 104 6.23 5.81 -3.79
N THR A 105 6.40 4.76 -2.98
CA THR A 105 5.59 4.56 -1.78
C THR A 105 6.18 5.21 -0.55
N ARG A 106 7.34 5.80 -0.68
CA ARG A 106 8.00 6.49 0.40
C ARG A 106 8.57 7.80 -0.12
N PRO A 107 8.83 8.75 0.80
CA PRO A 107 9.35 10.03 0.38
C PRO A 107 10.62 9.88 -0.44
N SER A 108 10.77 10.74 -1.44
CA SER A 108 11.99 10.80 -2.21
C SER A 108 13.16 11.13 -1.31
N ALA A 109 14.31 10.56 -1.60
CA ALA A 109 15.53 10.87 -0.87
C ALA A 109 16.04 12.27 -1.14
N ALA A 110 15.52 12.91 -2.15
CA ALA A 110 15.93 14.26 -2.52
C ALA A 110 15.41 15.29 -1.53
#